data_8d1452f29e2e00b08bc2ca9b126a38c1
#
_entry.id   8d1452f29e2e00b08bc2ca9b126a38c1
#
_cell.length_a   1.000
_cell.length_b   1.000
_cell.length_c   1.000
_cell.angle_alpha   90.00
_cell.angle_beta   90.00
_cell.angle_gamma   90.00
#
_symmetry.space_group_name_H-M   'P 1'
#
loop_
_entity.id
_entity.type
_entity.pdbx_description
1 polymer ?
#
loop_
_entity_poly.entity_id
_entity_poly.type
_entity_poly.pdbx_seq_one_letter_code
_entity_poly.pdbx_strand_id
1 'polypeptide(L)'
;MRIFKLVLGLCLICVLAMISYILFNVNKALKYYPIIEQYSQQYNVDPLFITSIIKVESNFNPDAKSKKGAIGLMQIMPPTAKEIAGKYFSVTDFNEQQLYDADFNIKIGVCYVKILSDMFNNNANLVLASYNAGLGNVQKWQQENPIIEYDSEEMPFKETKHYVSRISKIYGVLKYFNKR
;
A
#
# COMPACT_ATOMS: atom_id res chain seq x y z
N MET A 1 -9.07 -46.97 10.81
CA MET A 1 -7.65 -46.65 10.95
C MET A 1 -7.00 -46.06 9.68
N ARG A 2 -7.18 -46.64 8.48
CA ARG A 2 -6.62 -46.08 7.21
C ARG A 2 -7.15 -44.68 6.87
N ILE A 3 -8.47 -44.44 6.95
CA ILE A 3 -9.08 -43.13 6.65
C ILE A 3 -8.57 -42.06 7.62
N PHE A 4 -8.45 -42.34 8.91
CA PHE A 4 -7.89 -41.41 9.90
C PHE A 4 -6.46 -40.98 9.56
N LYS A 5 -5.58 -41.95 9.17
CA LYS A 5 -4.20 -41.63 8.73
C LYS A 5 -4.19 -40.75 7.45
N LEU A 6 -5.10 -41.02 6.52
CA LEU A 6 -5.23 -40.20 5.30
C LEU A 6 -5.68 -38.76 5.62
N VAL A 7 -6.67 -38.57 6.49
CA VAL A 7 -7.13 -37.25 6.92
C VAL A 7 -6.01 -36.50 7.65
N LEU A 8 -5.29 -37.17 8.57
CA LEU A 8 -4.17 -36.55 9.28
C LEU A 8 -3.04 -36.15 8.32
N GLY A 9 -2.73 -36.98 7.31
CA GLY A 9 -1.75 -36.65 6.27
C GLY A 9 -2.16 -35.43 5.43
N LEU A 10 -3.43 -35.35 5.03
CA LEU A 10 -3.96 -34.17 4.30
C LEU A 10 -3.90 -32.91 5.15
N CYS A 11 -4.29 -32.96 6.43
CA CYS A 11 -4.18 -31.83 7.35
C CYS A 11 -2.73 -31.33 7.46
N LEU A 12 -1.76 -32.26 7.60
CA LEU A 12 -0.35 -31.89 7.67
C LEU A 12 0.13 -31.20 6.39
N ILE A 13 -0.24 -31.71 5.21
CA ILE A 13 0.10 -31.10 3.92
C ILE A 13 -0.49 -29.68 3.84
N CYS A 14 -1.74 -29.48 4.23
CA CYS A 14 -2.37 -28.14 4.25
C CYS A 14 -1.64 -27.17 5.18
N VAL A 15 -1.23 -27.63 6.38
CA VAL A 15 -0.48 -26.80 7.32
C VAL A 15 0.90 -26.43 6.75
N LEU A 16 1.62 -27.38 6.16
CA LEU A 16 2.93 -27.10 5.54
C LEU A 16 2.80 -26.14 4.35
N ALA A 17 1.79 -26.31 3.52
CA ALA A 17 1.50 -25.41 2.41
C ALA A 17 1.17 -23.99 2.92
N MET A 18 0.39 -23.87 3.99
CA MET A 18 0.07 -22.58 4.62
C MET A 18 1.33 -21.92 5.20
N ILE A 19 2.18 -22.65 5.90
CA ILE A 19 3.45 -22.14 6.43
C ILE A 19 4.35 -21.66 5.28
N SER A 20 4.50 -22.46 4.23
CA SER A 20 5.28 -22.09 3.04
C SER A 20 4.76 -20.82 2.39
N TYR A 21 3.44 -20.67 2.25
CA TYR A 21 2.80 -19.47 1.73
C TYR A 21 3.08 -18.23 2.61
N ILE A 22 2.99 -18.37 3.93
CA ILE A 22 3.30 -17.30 4.88
C ILE A 22 4.76 -16.87 4.76
N LEU A 23 5.70 -17.84 4.81
CA LEU A 23 7.13 -17.56 4.67
C LEU A 23 7.47 -16.88 3.34
N PHE A 24 6.86 -17.31 2.24
CA PHE A 24 7.04 -16.67 0.94
C PHE A 24 6.59 -15.21 0.93
N ASN A 25 5.45 -14.89 1.54
CA ASN A 25 4.97 -13.52 1.64
C ASN A 25 5.83 -12.66 2.57
N VAL A 26 6.31 -13.22 3.68
CA VAL A 26 7.22 -12.52 4.60
C VAL A 26 8.55 -12.20 3.90
N ASN A 27 9.13 -13.16 3.17
CA ASN A 27 10.37 -12.94 2.42
C ASN A 27 10.23 -11.84 1.36
N LYS A 28 9.08 -11.77 0.68
CA LYS A 28 8.80 -10.67 -0.25
C LYS A 28 8.81 -9.31 0.44
N ALA A 29 8.16 -9.19 1.60
CA ALA A 29 8.12 -7.95 2.36
C ALA A 29 9.53 -7.57 2.86
N LEU A 30 10.27 -8.53 3.41
CA LEU A 30 11.63 -8.30 3.92
C LEU A 30 12.60 -7.83 2.83
N LYS A 31 12.43 -8.30 1.59
CA LYS A 31 13.25 -7.87 0.45
C LYS A 31 13.20 -6.36 0.23
N TYR A 32 12.04 -5.74 0.38
CA TYR A 32 11.85 -4.32 0.10
C TYR A 32 11.86 -3.45 1.36
N TYR A 33 11.84 -4.05 2.55
CA TYR A 33 11.75 -3.33 3.81
C TYR A 33 12.89 -2.30 4.01
N PRO A 34 14.16 -2.58 3.66
CA PRO A 34 15.24 -1.59 3.79
C PRO A 34 14.98 -0.30 2.98
N ILE A 35 14.46 -0.44 1.75
CA ILE A 35 14.12 0.70 0.89
C ILE A 35 12.90 1.45 1.46
N ILE A 36 11.90 0.71 1.91
CA ILE A 36 10.71 1.27 2.57
C ILE A 36 11.12 2.09 3.79
N GLU A 37 11.96 1.52 4.65
CA GLU A 37 12.43 2.16 5.88
C GLU A 37 13.22 3.43 5.57
N GLN A 38 14.15 3.38 4.61
CA GLN A 38 14.96 4.53 4.17
C GLN A 38 14.07 5.72 3.78
N TYR A 39 13.13 5.52 2.85
CA TYR A 39 12.28 6.62 2.40
C TYR A 39 11.24 7.02 3.44
N SER A 40 10.76 6.09 4.24
CA SER A 40 9.85 6.39 5.36
C SER A 40 10.50 7.30 6.39
N GLN A 41 11.76 7.05 6.74
CA GLN A 41 12.55 7.92 7.63
C GLN A 41 12.77 9.29 6.99
N GLN A 42 13.18 9.33 5.72
CA GLN A 42 13.42 10.58 4.99
C GLN A 42 12.19 11.50 4.96
N TYR A 43 11.00 10.93 4.82
CA TYR A 43 9.74 11.69 4.69
C TYR A 43 8.92 11.74 5.98
N ASN A 44 9.42 11.18 7.09
CA ASN A 44 8.73 11.08 8.36
C ASN A 44 7.33 10.43 8.22
N VAL A 45 7.29 9.27 7.56
CA VAL A 45 6.10 8.42 7.40
C VAL A 45 6.37 7.08 8.08
N ASP A 46 5.35 6.47 8.69
CA ASP A 46 5.51 5.16 9.34
C ASP A 46 5.80 4.06 8.30
N PRO A 47 6.95 3.34 8.39
CA PRO A 47 7.30 2.29 7.43
C PRO A 47 6.30 1.12 7.41
N LEU A 48 5.62 0.83 8.53
CA LEU A 48 4.59 -0.20 8.57
C LEU A 48 3.33 0.24 7.81
N PHE A 49 3.04 1.54 7.79
CA PHE A 49 1.95 2.10 6.98
C PHE A 49 2.23 1.91 5.48
N ILE A 50 3.45 2.27 5.03
CA ILE A 50 3.88 2.04 3.63
C ILE A 50 3.89 0.56 3.28
N THR A 51 4.41 -0.31 4.16
CA THR A 51 4.39 -1.77 3.99
C THR A 51 2.96 -2.29 3.77
N SER A 52 1.99 -1.75 4.52
CA SER A 52 0.57 -2.12 4.42
C SER A 52 -0.04 -1.69 3.08
N ILE A 53 0.32 -0.52 2.57
CA ILE A 53 -0.08 -0.03 1.26
C ILE A 53 0.48 -0.96 0.17
N ILE A 54 1.78 -1.23 0.14
CA ILE A 54 2.42 -2.11 -0.85
C ILE A 54 1.80 -3.51 -0.83
N LYS A 55 1.48 -4.04 0.36
CA LYS A 55 0.81 -5.35 0.50
C LYS A 55 -0.54 -5.38 -0.20
N VAL A 56 -1.32 -4.32 -0.13
CA VAL A 56 -2.65 -4.23 -0.74
C VAL A 56 -2.56 -3.94 -2.23
N GLU A 57 -1.65 -3.06 -2.65
CA GLU A 57 -1.50 -2.60 -4.02
C GLU A 57 -0.96 -3.68 -4.97
N SER A 58 0.13 -4.32 -4.61
CA SER A 58 0.82 -5.25 -5.50
C SER A 58 1.14 -6.61 -4.89
N ASN A 59 0.90 -6.79 -3.60
CA ASN A 59 1.43 -7.94 -2.85
C ASN A 59 2.96 -8.10 -3.04
N PHE A 60 3.68 -6.97 -3.02
CA PHE A 60 5.13 -6.88 -3.25
C PHE A 60 5.57 -7.39 -4.63
N ASN A 61 4.74 -7.23 -5.66
CA ASN A 61 5.13 -7.52 -7.04
C ASN A 61 5.58 -6.23 -7.74
N PRO A 62 6.89 -6.07 -8.07
CA PRO A 62 7.38 -4.86 -8.74
C PRO A 62 6.88 -4.75 -10.19
N ASP A 63 6.52 -5.88 -10.83
CA ASP A 63 6.05 -5.92 -12.21
C ASP A 63 4.53 -5.78 -12.34
N ALA A 64 3.84 -5.45 -11.24
CA ALA A 64 2.39 -5.31 -11.25
C ALA A 64 1.96 -4.12 -12.13
N LYS A 65 0.99 -4.35 -13.02
CA LYS A 65 0.32 -3.31 -13.81
C LYS A 65 -1.18 -3.52 -13.73
N SER A 66 -1.91 -2.50 -13.28
CA SER A 66 -3.37 -2.56 -13.20
C SER A 66 -4.03 -2.32 -14.57
N LYS A 67 -5.31 -2.67 -14.68
CA LYS A 67 -6.11 -2.36 -15.89
C LYS A 67 -6.23 -0.85 -16.14
N LYS A 68 -6.12 -0.03 -15.10
CA LYS A 68 -6.16 1.43 -15.17
C LYS A 68 -4.78 2.05 -15.47
N GLY A 69 -3.72 1.24 -15.57
CA GLY A 69 -2.35 1.69 -15.89
C GLY A 69 -1.48 2.05 -14.68
N ALA A 70 -1.91 1.77 -13.45
CA ALA A 70 -1.06 1.91 -12.26
C ALA A 70 0.06 0.86 -12.28
N ILE A 71 1.28 1.23 -11.86
CA ILE A 71 2.50 0.42 -12.06
C ILE A 71 3.27 0.23 -10.75
N GLY A 72 3.83 -0.96 -10.59
CA GLY A 72 4.85 -1.30 -9.61
C GLY A 72 4.35 -1.58 -8.21
N LEU A 73 5.27 -1.59 -7.25
CA LEU A 73 5.02 -1.98 -5.85
C LEU A 73 3.91 -1.18 -5.19
N MET A 74 3.89 0.13 -5.41
CA MET A 74 2.91 1.06 -4.84
C MET A 74 1.81 1.46 -5.82
N GLN A 75 1.73 0.82 -7.00
CA GLN A 75 0.69 1.06 -8.01
C GLN A 75 0.51 2.55 -8.34
N ILE A 76 1.62 3.21 -8.68
CA ILE A 76 1.60 4.64 -9.01
C ILE A 76 1.11 4.85 -10.44
N MET A 77 0.21 5.80 -10.63
CA MET A 77 -0.21 6.25 -11.96
C MET A 77 0.91 7.07 -12.62
N PRO A 78 1.26 6.80 -13.91
CA PRO A 78 2.32 7.54 -14.60
C PRO A 78 2.18 9.07 -14.56
N PRO A 79 0.99 9.67 -14.71
CA PRO A 79 0.83 11.12 -14.55
C PRO A 79 1.21 11.62 -13.15
N THR A 80 0.80 10.91 -12.09
CA THR A 80 1.15 11.25 -10.70
C THR A 80 2.66 11.14 -10.48
N ALA A 81 3.29 10.07 -11.00
CA ALA A 81 4.73 9.89 -10.91
C ALA A 81 5.49 11.01 -11.62
N LYS A 82 5.08 11.38 -12.82
CA LYS A 82 5.68 12.48 -13.60
C LYS A 82 5.63 13.80 -12.85
N GLU A 83 4.48 14.13 -12.26
CA GLU A 83 4.30 15.36 -11.48
C GLU A 83 5.25 15.37 -10.26
N ILE A 84 5.24 14.29 -9.47
CA ILE A 84 6.07 14.18 -8.26
C ILE A 84 7.56 14.16 -8.62
N ALA A 85 7.96 13.40 -9.63
CA ALA A 85 9.33 13.30 -10.09
C ALA A 85 9.86 14.66 -10.57
N GLY A 86 9.08 15.41 -11.34
CA GLY A 86 9.46 16.75 -11.79
C GLY A 86 9.53 17.76 -10.66
N LYS A 87 8.51 17.80 -9.80
CA LYS A 87 8.38 18.83 -8.76
C LYS A 87 9.33 18.63 -7.58
N TYR A 88 9.54 17.39 -7.14
CA TYR A 88 10.27 17.10 -5.92
C TYR A 88 11.66 16.50 -6.14
N PHE A 89 11.95 15.99 -7.35
CA PHE A 89 13.22 15.32 -7.65
C PHE A 89 13.94 15.90 -8.88
N SER A 90 13.38 16.96 -9.50
CA SER A 90 13.96 17.61 -10.69
C SER A 90 14.19 16.64 -11.87
N VAL A 91 13.39 15.58 -11.98
CA VAL A 91 13.44 14.62 -13.08
C VAL A 91 12.67 15.20 -14.26
N THR A 92 13.39 15.53 -15.34
CA THR A 92 12.83 16.17 -16.55
C THR A 92 12.42 15.17 -17.62
N ASP A 93 13.04 13.99 -17.64
CA ASP A 93 12.91 12.93 -18.64
C ASP A 93 12.22 11.68 -18.07
N PHE A 94 11.14 11.87 -17.31
CA PHE A 94 10.38 10.77 -16.74
C PHE A 94 9.86 9.82 -17.82
N ASN A 95 10.11 8.52 -17.60
CA ASN A 95 9.60 7.43 -18.41
C ASN A 95 8.85 6.43 -17.49
N GLU A 96 7.67 5.97 -17.93
CA GLU A 96 6.85 5.04 -17.13
C GLU A 96 7.55 3.70 -16.79
N GLN A 97 8.55 3.29 -17.58
CA GLN A 97 9.37 2.11 -17.29
C GLN A 97 10.14 2.23 -15.96
N GLN A 98 10.46 3.44 -15.52
CA GLN A 98 11.10 3.69 -14.23
C GLN A 98 10.22 3.26 -13.05
N LEU A 99 8.89 3.17 -13.24
CA LEU A 99 7.96 2.70 -12.20
C LEU A 99 8.06 1.20 -11.92
N TYR A 100 8.73 0.42 -12.75
CA TYR A 100 9.03 -0.98 -12.47
C TYR A 100 10.30 -1.14 -11.60
N ASP A 101 11.12 -0.09 -11.51
CA ASP A 101 12.23 -0.05 -10.55
C ASP A 101 11.69 0.13 -9.13
N ALA A 102 12.07 -0.79 -8.24
CA ALA A 102 11.53 -0.83 -6.87
C ALA A 102 11.91 0.39 -6.05
N ASP A 103 13.15 0.88 -6.20
CA ASP A 103 13.65 2.05 -5.46
C ASP A 103 12.89 3.30 -5.89
N PHE A 104 12.82 3.54 -7.19
CA PHE A 104 12.11 4.69 -7.76
C PHE A 104 10.62 4.66 -7.41
N ASN A 105 9.97 3.50 -7.54
CA ASN A 105 8.54 3.34 -7.26
C ASN A 105 8.20 3.64 -5.79
N ILE A 106 8.99 3.08 -4.84
CA ILE A 106 8.81 3.31 -3.41
C ILE A 106 9.10 4.78 -3.07
N LYS A 107 10.18 5.36 -3.61
CA LYS A 107 10.53 6.78 -3.43
C LYS A 107 9.38 7.71 -3.81
N ILE A 108 8.83 7.53 -5.02
CA ILE A 108 7.69 8.32 -5.50
C ILE A 108 6.46 8.10 -4.64
N GLY A 109 6.15 6.84 -4.33
CA GLY A 109 4.95 6.48 -3.55
C GLY A 109 4.98 7.01 -2.12
N VAL A 110 6.12 6.91 -1.42
CA VAL A 110 6.28 7.46 -0.06
C VAL A 110 6.18 8.99 -0.08
N CYS A 111 6.80 9.65 -1.06
CA CYS A 111 6.66 11.09 -1.25
C CYS A 111 5.18 11.47 -1.47
N TYR A 112 4.44 10.72 -2.29
CA TYR A 112 3.01 10.96 -2.50
C TYR A 112 2.19 10.79 -1.22
N VAL A 113 2.44 9.72 -0.45
CA VAL A 113 1.80 9.53 0.86
C VAL A 113 2.09 10.70 1.80
N LYS A 114 3.34 11.20 1.83
CA LYS A 114 3.69 12.39 2.63
C LYS A 114 2.92 13.62 2.20
N ILE A 115 2.83 13.91 0.90
CA ILE A 115 2.05 15.03 0.37
C ILE A 115 0.59 14.95 0.83
N LEU A 116 -0.02 13.77 0.71
CA LEU A 116 -1.40 13.56 1.15
C LEU A 116 -1.54 13.69 2.68
N SER A 117 -0.56 13.19 3.44
CA SER A 117 -0.55 13.29 4.91
C SER A 117 -0.51 14.73 5.38
N ASP A 118 0.29 15.58 4.72
CA ASP A 118 0.35 17.01 5.04
C ASP A 118 -0.95 17.73 4.70
N MET A 119 -1.59 17.38 3.57
CA MET A 119 -2.87 17.96 3.17
C MET A 119 -4.02 17.63 4.12
N PHE A 120 -4.00 16.43 4.70
CA PHE A 120 -5.07 15.91 5.55
C PHE A 120 -4.71 15.83 7.03
N ASN A 121 -3.72 16.58 7.49
CA ASN A 121 -3.28 16.61 8.90
C ASN A 121 -3.05 15.19 9.48
N ASN A 122 -2.45 14.30 8.68
CA ASN A 122 -2.20 12.88 9.01
C ASN A 122 -3.46 12.04 9.26
N ASN A 123 -4.64 12.46 8.78
CA ASN A 123 -5.82 11.59 8.80
C ASN A 123 -5.62 10.42 7.83
N ALA A 124 -5.30 9.24 8.39
CA ALA A 124 -4.96 8.04 7.61
C ALA A 124 -6.07 7.62 6.64
N ASN A 125 -7.35 7.78 7.04
CA ASN A 125 -8.49 7.40 6.19
C ASN A 125 -8.58 8.30 4.95
N LEU A 126 -8.39 9.62 5.11
CA LEU A 126 -8.40 10.57 3.99
C LEU A 126 -7.16 10.41 3.10
N VAL A 127 -6.00 10.12 3.69
CA VAL A 127 -4.77 9.81 2.94
C VAL A 127 -4.99 8.59 2.05
N LEU A 128 -5.47 7.49 2.61
CA LEU A 128 -5.72 6.25 1.86
C LEU A 128 -6.83 6.40 0.83
N ALA A 129 -7.89 7.13 1.17
CA ALA A 129 -8.97 7.42 0.23
C ALA A 129 -8.47 8.24 -0.97
N SER A 130 -7.64 9.26 -0.72
CA SER A 130 -7.05 10.09 -1.77
C SER A 130 -6.05 9.33 -2.62
N TYR A 131 -5.29 8.44 -2.01
CA TYR A 131 -4.36 7.57 -2.72
C TYR A 131 -5.09 6.65 -3.71
N ASN A 132 -6.19 6.03 -3.29
CA ASN A 132 -6.97 5.08 -4.10
C ASN A 132 -7.93 5.76 -5.09
N ALA A 133 -8.74 6.72 -4.62
CA ALA A 133 -9.77 7.36 -5.42
C ALA A 133 -9.31 8.61 -6.16
N GLY A 134 -8.12 9.12 -5.82
CA GLY A 134 -7.59 10.40 -6.30
C GLY A 134 -7.98 11.59 -5.43
N LEU A 135 -7.03 12.50 -5.27
CA LEU A 135 -7.15 13.69 -4.42
C LEU A 135 -8.39 14.55 -4.75
N GLY A 136 -8.65 14.80 -6.05
CA GLY A 136 -9.76 15.63 -6.48
C GLY A 136 -11.14 15.09 -6.08
N ASN A 137 -11.31 13.76 -6.10
CA ASN A 137 -12.55 13.13 -5.66
C ASN A 137 -12.77 13.33 -4.15
N VAL A 138 -11.72 13.12 -3.35
CA VAL A 138 -11.82 13.25 -1.89
C VAL A 138 -12.08 14.71 -1.49
N GLN A 139 -11.42 15.67 -2.14
CA GLN A 139 -11.69 17.11 -1.91
C GLN A 139 -13.15 17.47 -2.23
N LYS A 140 -13.69 16.94 -3.34
CA LYS A 140 -15.11 17.11 -3.68
C LYS A 140 -16.03 16.54 -2.62
N TRP A 141 -15.76 15.31 -2.13
CA TRP A 141 -16.56 14.70 -1.06
C TRP A 141 -16.54 15.51 0.22
N GLN A 142 -15.38 16.07 0.60
CA GLN A 142 -15.28 16.93 1.78
C GLN A 142 -16.05 18.24 1.63
N GLN A 143 -16.14 18.79 0.41
CA GLN A 143 -16.96 19.97 0.15
C GLN A 143 -18.46 19.66 0.23
N GLU A 144 -18.87 18.50 -0.28
CA GLU A 144 -20.28 18.07 -0.25
C GLU A 144 -20.71 17.62 1.16
N ASN A 145 -19.80 17.05 1.94
CA ASN A 145 -20.05 16.56 3.29
C ASN A 145 -18.83 16.87 4.19
N PRO A 146 -18.78 18.06 4.81
CA PRO A 146 -17.68 18.47 5.66
C PRO A 146 -17.71 17.73 7.01
N ILE A 147 -17.36 16.45 7.02
CA ILE A 147 -17.24 15.62 8.22
C ILE A 147 -15.80 15.70 8.71
N ILE A 148 -15.61 15.98 10.00
CA ILE A 148 -14.30 16.16 10.62
C ILE A 148 -13.54 14.83 10.75
N GLU A 149 -14.24 13.70 10.88
CA GLU A 149 -13.68 12.34 10.92
C GLU A 149 -14.35 11.48 9.86
N TYR A 150 -13.67 11.30 8.72
CA TYR A 150 -14.09 10.29 7.75
C TYR A 150 -13.77 8.89 8.29
N ASP A 151 -14.77 8.22 8.84
CA ASP A 151 -14.71 6.78 9.03
C ASP A 151 -14.75 6.09 7.66
N SER A 152 -14.08 4.94 7.55
CA SER A 152 -14.11 4.13 6.34
C SER A 152 -15.54 3.78 5.89
N GLU A 153 -16.50 3.74 6.84
CA GLU A 153 -17.91 3.43 6.58
C GLU A 153 -18.66 4.55 5.80
N GLU A 154 -18.21 5.80 5.88
CA GLU A 154 -18.85 6.96 5.27
C GLU A 154 -18.33 7.28 3.85
N MET A 155 -17.36 6.51 3.36
CA MET A 155 -16.79 6.73 2.04
C MET A 155 -17.79 6.42 0.92
N PRO A 156 -17.99 7.34 -0.05
CA PRO A 156 -19.00 7.20 -1.11
C PRO A 156 -18.75 6.01 -2.03
N PHE A 157 -17.48 5.65 -2.28
CA PHE A 157 -17.12 4.54 -3.16
C PHE A 157 -16.83 3.27 -2.37
N LYS A 158 -17.59 2.22 -2.67
CA LYS A 158 -17.43 0.89 -2.05
C LYS A 158 -16.01 0.32 -2.22
N GLU A 159 -15.38 0.55 -3.38
CA GLU A 159 -14.00 0.14 -3.67
C GLU A 159 -13.03 0.80 -2.69
N THR A 160 -13.13 2.12 -2.53
CA THR A 160 -12.27 2.91 -1.63
C THR A 160 -12.48 2.53 -0.15
N LYS A 161 -13.74 2.32 0.26
CA LYS A 161 -14.07 1.82 1.59
C LYS A 161 -13.36 0.49 1.89
N HIS A 162 -13.44 -0.48 0.97
CA HIS A 162 -12.75 -1.76 1.13
C HIS A 162 -11.23 -1.62 1.15
N TYR A 163 -10.69 -0.74 0.31
CA TYR A 163 -9.26 -0.45 0.26
C TYR A 163 -8.75 0.08 1.60
N VAL A 164 -9.37 1.12 2.13
CA VAL A 164 -9.03 1.72 3.42
C VAL A 164 -9.12 0.69 4.56
N SER A 165 -10.24 -0.05 4.64
CA SER A 165 -10.45 -1.08 5.66
C SER A 165 -9.37 -2.17 5.61
N ARG A 166 -8.98 -2.64 4.41
CA ARG A 166 -7.94 -3.65 4.26
C ARG A 166 -6.58 -3.17 4.76
N ILE A 167 -6.17 -1.95 4.39
CA ILE A 167 -4.88 -1.39 4.82
C ILE A 167 -4.87 -1.16 6.32
N SER A 168 -5.92 -0.58 6.88
CA SER A 168 -6.03 -0.31 8.32
C SER A 168 -5.93 -1.58 9.16
N LYS A 169 -6.55 -2.69 8.71
CA LYS A 169 -6.42 -4.01 9.37
C LYS A 169 -4.98 -4.53 9.32
N ILE A 170 -4.33 -4.51 8.16
CA ILE A 170 -2.94 -4.96 8.01
C ILE A 170 -2.01 -4.10 8.88
N TYR A 171 -2.16 -2.79 8.80
CA TYR A 171 -1.37 -1.85 9.59
C TYR A 171 -1.52 -2.06 11.09
N GLY A 172 -2.76 -2.26 11.57
CA GLY A 172 -3.03 -2.58 12.97
C GLY A 172 -2.34 -3.86 13.44
N VAL A 173 -2.37 -4.91 12.62
CA VAL A 173 -1.68 -6.18 12.90
C VAL A 173 -0.16 -5.97 12.95
N LEU A 174 0.42 -5.29 11.97
CA LEU A 174 1.87 -5.03 11.94
C LEU A 174 2.31 -4.20 13.16
N LYS A 175 1.57 -3.16 13.53
CA LYS A 175 1.86 -2.36 14.75
C LYS A 175 1.79 -3.16 16.03
N TYR A 176 0.82 -4.07 16.14
CA TYR A 176 0.69 -4.92 17.32
C TYR A 176 1.94 -5.80 17.52
N PHE A 177 2.45 -6.39 16.44
CA PHE A 177 3.65 -7.23 16.52
C PHE A 177 4.95 -6.45 16.66
N ASN A 178 5.02 -5.23 16.16
CA ASN A 178 6.22 -4.38 16.26
C ASN A 178 6.39 -3.73 17.65
N LYS A 179 5.36 -3.72 18.48
CA LYS A 179 5.44 -3.20 19.87
C LYS A 179 6.03 -4.21 20.87
N ARG A 180 6.31 -5.44 20.45
CA ARG A 180 6.88 -6.50 21.26
C ARG A 180 8.37 -6.68 20.99
#